data_8549c16f10e96a073d8bee62c7fde2ff
#
_entry.id   8549c16f10e96a073d8bee62c7fde2ff
#
_cell.length_a   1.000
_cell.length_b   1.000
_cell.length_c   1.000
_cell.angle_alpha   90.00
_cell.angle_beta   90.00
_cell.angle_gamma   90.00
#
_symmetry.space_group_name_H-M   'P 1'
#
loop_
_entity.id
_entity.type
_entity.pdbx_description
1 polymer ?
#
loop_
_entity_poly.entity_id
_entity_poly.type
_entity_poly.pdbx_seq_one_letter_code
_entity_poly.pdbx_strand_id
1 'polypeptide(L)'
;TQDVHENTKNRDWTIDNFGYGPMNPDYPNEEFWEKKAEIFNTDVCEAMSARCGNCGAFDQTWKVMCCIGGGIGTEEEPYVDPRHVITHGNLGYCQLFKFKCAGDRTCDAWIHGGPITDDMCPPKHEYNKEGIDVDSEMDDIIDQLHGASDKHKKQAHRLTSLKEQM
;
A
#
# COMPACT_ATOMS: atom_id res chain seq x y z
N THR A 1 -3.93 -12.67 11.98
CA THR A 1 -3.09 -12.71 10.74
C THR A 1 -4.01 -12.92 9.56
N GLN A 2 -3.82 -12.15 8.50
CA GLN A 2 -4.57 -12.35 7.26
C GLN A 2 -4.24 -13.72 6.66
N ASP A 3 -5.25 -14.40 6.13
CA ASP A 3 -5.07 -15.66 5.42
C ASP A 3 -4.12 -15.49 4.23
N VAL A 4 -3.22 -16.48 4.03
CA VAL A 4 -2.21 -16.43 2.97
C VAL A 4 -2.86 -16.43 1.57
N HIS A 5 -3.94 -17.17 1.39
CA HIS A 5 -4.63 -17.24 0.10
C HIS A 5 -5.31 -15.90 -0.23
N GLU A 6 -5.94 -15.27 0.75
CA GLU A 6 -6.53 -13.94 0.58
C GLU A 6 -5.46 -12.89 0.27
N ASN A 7 -4.35 -12.89 1.02
CA ASN A 7 -3.22 -11.99 0.76
C ASN A 7 -2.67 -12.16 -0.66
N THR A 8 -2.48 -13.40 -1.10
CA THR A 8 -1.96 -13.71 -2.43
C THR A 8 -2.95 -13.29 -3.53
N LYS A 9 -4.23 -13.58 -3.35
CA LYS A 9 -5.30 -13.17 -4.27
C LYS A 9 -5.33 -11.66 -4.44
N ASN A 10 -5.30 -10.91 -3.35
CA ASN A 10 -5.34 -9.45 -3.39
C ASN A 10 -4.08 -8.85 -4.05
N ARG A 11 -2.91 -9.42 -3.75
CA ARG A 11 -1.65 -9.04 -4.41
C ARG A 11 -1.70 -9.28 -5.90
N ASP A 12 -2.08 -10.48 -6.32
CA ASP A 12 -2.08 -10.87 -7.74
C ASP A 12 -3.10 -10.02 -8.51
N TRP A 13 -4.27 -9.82 -7.93
CA TRP A 13 -5.27 -8.91 -8.50
C TRP A 13 -4.72 -7.48 -8.66
N THR A 14 -3.96 -6.97 -7.69
CA THR A 14 -3.34 -5.64 -7.76
C THR A 14 -2.23 -5.58 -8.81
N ILE A 15 -1.49 -6.67 -9.03
CA ILE A 15 -0.51 -6.78 -10.12
C ILE A 15 -1.22 -6.61 -11.46
N ASP A 16 -2.29 -7.39 -11.67
CA ASP A 16 -3.00 -7.45 -12.95
C ASP A 16 -3.77 -6.17 -13.28
N ASN A 17 -4.34 -5.51 -12.26
CA ASN A 17 -5.25 -4.36 -12.47
C ASN A 17 -4.60 -2.99 -12.21
N PHE A 18 -3.57 -2.94 -11.36
CA PHE A 18 -2.90 -1.70 -10.93
C PHE A 18 -1.40 -1.73 -11.13
N GLY A 19 -0.88 -2.73 -11.84
CA GLY A 19 0.52 -2.83 -12.16
C GLY A 19 1.44 -2.74 -10.93
N TYR A 20 1.06 -3.43 -9.82
CA TYR A 20 1.90 -3.47 -8.63
C TYR A 20 3.26 -4.11 -8.94
N GLY A 21 4.34 -3.38 -8.68
CA GLY A 21 5.70 -3.80 -9.00
C GLY A 21 6.72 -2.67 -8.71
N PRO A 22 7.91 -2.75 -9.31
CA PRO A 22 8.39 -3.83 -10.19
C PRO A 22 8.61 -5.13 -9.42
N MET A 23 8.60 -6.26 -10.10
CA MET A 23 8.76 -7.58 -9.45
C MET A 23 10.14 -7.75 -8.83
N ASN A 24 11.17 -7.19 -9.46
CA ASN A 24 12.50 -7.08 -8.89
C ASN A 24 12.91 -5.59 -8.84
N PRO A 25 12.85 -4.93 -7.67
CA PRO A 25 13.21 -3.52 -7.52
C PRO A 25 14.69 -3.20 -7.75
N ASP A 26 15.58 -4.21 -7.68
CA ASP A 26 17.03 -4.04 -7.84
C ASP A 26 17.44 -3.85 -9.31
N TYR A 27 16.54 -4.15 -10.26
CA TYR A 27 16.77 -3.91 -11.67
C TYR A 27 16.34 -2.50 -12.11
N PRO A 28 16.90 -1.97 -13.19
CA PRO A 28 16.55 -0.64 -13.72
C PRO A 28 15.06 -0.48 -14.04
N ASN A 29 14.40 -1.52 -14.58
CA ASN A 29 12.95 -1.55 -14.88
C ASN A 29 12.46 -0.35 -15.72
N GLU A 30 13.18 0.04 -16.77
CA GLU A 30 12.94 1.26 -17.56
C GLU A 30 11.49 1.30 -18.09
N GLU A 31 11.05 0.26 -18.80
CA GLU A 31 9.69 0.18 -19.37
C GLU A 31 8.60 0.29 -18.29
N PHE A 32 8.85 -0.27 -17.11
CA PHE A 32 7.92 -0.16 -15.98
C PHE A 32 7.78 1.29 -15.52
N TRP A 33 8.90 2.00 -15.37
CA TRP A 33 8.91 3.37 -14.88
C TRP A 33 8.42 4.37 -15.91
N GLU A 34 8.69 4.16 -17.20
CA GLU A 34 8.12 4.93 -18.30
C GLU A 34 6.58 4.84 -18.28
N LYS A 35 6.05 3.63 -18.14
CA LYS A 35 4.60 3.42 -18.02
C LYS A 35 4.01 4.09 -16.77
N LYS A 36 4.72 4.06 -15.62
CA LYS A 36 4.27 4.77 -14.42
C LYS A 36 4.29 6.29 -14.60
N ALA A 37 5.30 6.83 -15.25
CA ALA A 37 5.38 8.24 -15.57
C ALA A 37 4.20 8.71 -16.42
N GLU A 38 3.80 7.92 -17.42
CA GLU A 38 2.60 8.20 -18.22
C GLU A 38 1.33 8.18 -17.35
N ILE A 39 1.16 7.15 -16.50
CA ILE A 39 -0.01 6.99 -15.64
C ILE A 39 -0.11 8.13 -14.62
N PHE A 40 1.00 8.49 -14.01
CA PHE A 40 1.07 9.57 -13.01
C PHE A 40 1.08 10.96 -13.66
N ASN A 41 1.26 11.03 -15.00
CA ASN A 41 1.39 12.26 -15.77
C ASN A 41 2.54 13.14 -15.25
N THR A 42 3.72 12.53 -15.14
CA THR A 42 4.95 13.14 -14.63
C THR A 42 6.17 12.62 -15.41
N ASP A 43 7.36 13.04 -15.04
CA ASP A 43 8.60 12.47 -15.59
C ASP A 43 8.99 11.16 -14.88
N VAL A 44 9.90 10.39 -15.47
CA VAL A 44 10.34 9.10 -14.97
C VAL A 44 11.00 9.21 -13.58
N CYS A 45 11.79 10.26 -13.35
CA CYS A 45 12.47 10.46 -12.06
C CYS A 45 11.47 10.72 -10.94
N GLU A 46 10.45 11.52 -11.19
CA GLU A 46 9.38 11.78 -10.25
C GLU A 46 8.54 10.50 -10.03
N ALA A 47 8.21 9.77 -11.10
CA ALA A 47 7.50 8.49 -10.99
C ALA A 47 8.27 7.47 -10.14
N MET A 48 9.59 7.38 -10.29
CA MET A 48 10.45 6.52 -9.48
C MET A 48 10.48 6.88 -7.99
N SER A 49 10.13 8.10 -7.62
CA SER A 49 10.00 8.53 -6.23
C SER A 49 8.70 8.07 -5.58
N ALA A 50 7.68 7.76 -6.37
CA ALA A 50 6.37 7.31 -5.91
C ALA A 50 6.41 5.81 -5.53
N ARG A 51 6.73 5.52 -4.29
CA ARG A 51 6.89 4.14 -3.74
C ARG A 51 5.82 3.83 -2.70
N CYS A 52 5.54 2.56 -2.50
CA CYS A 52 4.68 2.14 -1.39
C CYS A 52 5.17 2.71 -0.06
N GLY A 53 6.48 2.73 0.18
CA GLY A 53 7.09 3.25 1.41
C GLY A 53 6.81 4.73 1.73
N ASN A 54 6.31 5.51 0.77
CA ASN A 54 5.84 6.87 0.98
C ASN A 54 4.38 7.07 0.53
N CYS A 55 3.64 5.97 0.39
CA CYS A 55 2.24 5.97 0.00
C CYS A 55 1.34 6.15 1.22
N GLY A 56 0.30 6.99 1.11
CA GLY A 56 -0.69 7.21 2.15
C GLY A 56 -1.53 5.98 2.53
N ALA A 57 -1.51 4.92 1.70
CA ALA A 57 -2.15 3.65 1.99
C ALA A 57 -1.19 2.59 2.58
N PHE A 58 0.08 2.91 2.77
CA PHE A 58 1.10 1.97 3.26
C PHE A 58 1.19 2.04 4.78
N ASP A 59 0.76 0.99 5.46
CA ASP A 59 0.69 0.90 6.90
C ASP A 59 1.90 0.17 7.49
N GLN A 60 2.66 0.88 8.29
CA GLN A 60 3.80 0.40 9.08
C GLN A 60 3.58 0.65 10.58
N THR A 61 2.34 0.74 11.04
CA THR A 61 2.05 0.83 12.47
C THR A 61 2.55 -0.41 13.20
N TRP A 62 2.89 -0.25 14.47
CA TRP A 62 3.36 -1.34 15.33
C TRP A 62 2.44 -2.57 15.28
N LYS A 63 1.14 -2.35 15.29
CA LYS A 63 0.14 -3.43 15.22
C LYS A 63 0.27 -4.25 13.93
N VAL A 64 0.43 -3.57 12.80
CA VAL A 64 0.59 -4.20 11.49
C VAL A 64 1.93 -4.93 11.41
N MET A 65 3.01 -4.31 11.88
CA MET A 65 4.36 -4.90 11.86
C MET A 65 4.43 -6.16 12.73
N CYS A 66 3.80 -6.17 13.92
CA CYS A 66 3.68 -7.36 14.73
C CYS A 66 2.89 -8.47 14.03
N CYS A 67 1.82 -8.11 13.32
CA CYS A 67 1.01 -9.07 12.56
C CYS A 67 1.80 -9.68 11.40
N ILE A 68 2.58 -8.88 10.67
CA ILE A 68 3.46 -9.35 9.60
C ILE A 68 4.53 -10.27 10.18
N GLY A 69 5.21 -9.85 11.26
CA GLY A 69 6.24 -10.63 11.93
C GLY A 69 5.76 -11.98 12.45
N GLY A 70 4.55 -12.01 13.00
CA GLY A 70 3.93 -13.27 13.47
C GLY A 70 3.56 -14.26 12.35
N GLY A 71 3.60 -13.83 11.08
CA GLY A 71 3.40 -14.70 9.92
C GLY A 71 4.70 -15.04 9.16
N ILE A 72 5.85 -14.62 9.67
CA ILE A 72 7.17 -14.90 9.08
C ILE A 72 7.85 -16.02 9.89
N GLY A 73 8.37 -17.00 9.17
CA GLY A 73 8.99 -18.19 9.76
C GLY A 73 7.97 -19.27 10.11
N THR A 74 8.48 -20.42 10.41
CA THR A 74 7.74 -21.61 10.86
C THR A 74 8.40 -22.16 12.12
N GLU A 75 7.72 -23.06 12.83
CA GLU A 75 8.32 -23.77 13.96
C GLU A 75 9.56 -24.59 13.53
N GLU A 76 9.65 -24.92 12.24
CA GLU A 76 10.77 -25.66 11.63
C GLU A 76 11.97 -24.74 11.29
N GLU A 77 11.78 -23.42 11.23
CA GLU A 77 12.82 -22.42 10.97
C GLU A 77 12.94 -21.40 12.10
N PRO A 78 13.34 -21.81 13.31
CA PRO A 78 13.37 -20.93 14.49
C PRO A 78 14.46 -19.85 14.44
N TYR A 79 15.34 -19.89 13.43
CA TYR A 79 16.47 -18.97 13.28
C TYR A 79 16.16 -17.74 12.41
N VAL A 80 14.98 -17.68 11.79
CA VAL A 80 14.59 -16.51 11.00
C VAL A 80 14.11 -15.41 11.94
N ASP A 81 14.90 -14.34 12.06
CA ASP A 81 14.44 -13.14 12.76
C ASP A 81 13.45 -12.37 11.88
N PRO A 82 12.15 -12.33 12.24
CA PRO A 82 11.14 -11.61 11.48
C PRO A 82 11.46 -10.14 11.25
N ARG A 83 12.18 -9.51 12.21
CA ARG A 83 12.56 -8.09 12.10
C ARG A 83 13.54 -7.86 10.96
N HIS A 84 14.48 -8.78 10.76
CA HIS A 84 15.41 -8.70 9.64
C HIS A 84 14.66 -8.78 8.30
N VAL A 85 13.73 -9.72 8.16
CA VAL A 85 12.92 -9.88 6.94
C VAL A 85 12.09 -8.62 6.68
N ILE A 86 11.43 -8.10 7.69
CA ILE A 86 10.61 -6.88 7.60
C ILE A 86 11.48 -5.69 7.19
N THR A 87 12.63 -5.49 7.83
CA THR A 87 13.52 -4.35 7.57
C THR A 87 14.13 -4.43 6.18
N HIS A 88 14.67 -5.59 5.79
CA HIS A 88 15.29 -5.76 4.47
C HIS A 88 14.28 -5.71 3.32
N GLY A 89 13.09 -6.24 3.54
CA GLY A 89 12.01 -6.21 2.56
C GLY A 89 11.23 -4.91 2.56
N ASN A 90 11.55 -3.97 3.46
CA ASN A 90 10.78 -2.74 3.68
C ASN A 90 9.27 -3.04 3.67
N LEU A 91 8.87 -4.03 4.50
CA LEU A 91 7.52 -4.58 4.46
C LEU A 91 6.52 -3.69 5.20
N GLY A 92 5.30 -3.70 4.70
CA GLY A 92 4.14 -3.07 5.29
C GLY A 92 2.86 -3.68 4.74
N TYR A 93 1.75 -3.03 4.98
CA TYR A 93 0.43 -3.48 4.53
C TYR A 93 -0.26 -2.39 3.72
N CYS A 94 -0.76 -2.75 2.56
CA CYS A 94 -1.58 -1.86 1.76
C CYS A 94 -3.01 -1.83 2.31
N GLN A 95 -3.41 -0.72 2.91
CA GLN A 95 -4.76 -0.54 3.44
C GLN A 95 -5.81 -0.46 2.33
N LEU A 96 -5.44 -0.01 1.13
CA LEU A 96 -6.34 0.09 -0.01
C LEU A 96 -6.67 -1.29 -0.60
N PHE A 97 -5.66 -2.09 -0.92
CA PHE A 97 -5.82 -3.38 -1.59
C PHE A 97 -5.71 -4.60 -0.66
N LYS A 98 -5.59 -4.36 0.65
CA LYS A 98 -5.65 -5.39 1.70
C LYS A 98 -4.66 -6.54 1.50
N PHE A 99 -3.39 -6.23 1.25
CA PHE A 99 -2.32 -7.22 1.18
C PHE A 99 -0.99 -6.69 1.72
N LYS A 100 -0.11 -7.60 2.12
CA LYS A 100 1.25 -7.29 2.55
C LYS A 100 2.10 -6.91 1.34
N CYS A 101 2.73 -5.74 1.37
CA CYS A 101 3.50 -5.21 0.25
C CYS A 101 4.88 -4.72 0.69
N ALA A 102 5.78 -4.54 -0.27
CA ALA A 102 7.11 -3.99 -0.04
C ALA A 102 7.15 -2.50 -0.37
N GLY A 103 7.80 -1.73 0.50
CA GLY A 103 7.91 -0.27 0.37
C GLY A 103 8.63 0.20 -0.89
N ASP A 104 9.52 -0.64 -1.45
CA ASP A 104 10.29 -0.32 -2.66
C ASP A 104 9.52 -0.49 -3.98
N ARG A 105 8.30 -0.99 -3.90
CA ARG A 105 7.39 -1.14 -5.04
C ARG A 105 6.42 0.03 -5.14
N THR A 106 5.63 0.05 -6.21
CA THR A 106 4.56 1.01 -6.43
C THR A 106 3.39 0.36 -7.15
N CYS A 107 2.28 1.07 -7.27
CA CYS A 107 1.15 0.69 -8.12
C CYS A 107 0.49 1.94 -8.71
N ASP A 108 -0.43 1.76 -9.66
CA ASP A 108 -1.11 2.86 -10.35
C ASP A 108 -2.00 3.71 -9.43
N ALA A 109 -2.32 3.20 -8.25
CA ALA A 109 -3.13 3.89 -7.23
C ALA A 109 -2.28 4.51 -6.11
N TRP A 110 -1.01 4.80 -6.36
CA TRP A 110 -0.15 5.44 -5.37
C TRP A 110 -0.74 6.79 -4.91
N ILE A 111 -0.69 7.02 -3.59
CA ILE A 111 -1.27 8.19 -2.91
C ILE A 111 -0.16 8.90 -2.14
N HIS A 112 -0.01 10.20 -2.34
CA HIS A 112 0.94 11.01 -1.58
C HIS A 112 0.52 11.11 -0.11
N GLY A 113 1.50 11.12 0.82
CA GLY A 113 1.27 11.49 2.21
C GLY A 113 1.48 10.39 3.25
N GLY A 114 2.12 9.27 2.86
CA GLY A 114 2.46 8.18 3.78
C GLY A 114 3.94 8.10 4.16
N PRO A 115 4.37 7.05 4.81
CA PRO A 115 3.53 5.91 5.28
C PRO A 115 2.65 6.24 6.50
N ILE A 116 1.67 5.39 6.78
CA ILE A 116 0.92 5.42 8.04
C ILE A 116 1.81 4.82 9.12
N THR A 117 2.08 5.58 10.17
CA THR A 117 2.90 5.16 11.32
C THR A 117 2.16 5.44 12.63
N ASP A 118 2.64 4.89 13.74
CA ASP A 118 2.03 5.14 15.05
C ASP A 118 2.02 6.62 15.45
N ASP A 119 2.96 7.40 14.94
CA ASP A 119 3.04 8.85 15.17
C ASP A 119 1.93 9.63 14.45
N MET A 120 1.33 9.02 13.42
CA MET A 120 0.22 9.61 12.66
C MET A 120 -1.15 9.19 13.21
N CYS A 121 -1.20 8.25 14.17
CA CYS A 121 -2.44 7.96 14.87
C CYS A 121 -2.80 9.16 15.74
N PRO A 122 -4.01 9.72 15.64
CA PRO A 122 -4.46 10.73 16.59
C PRO A 122 -4.35 10.16 18.02
N PRO A 123 -4.02 11.00 19.03
CA PRO A 123 -3.92 10.55 20.40
C PRO A 123 -5.20 9.79 20.76
N LYS A 124 -5.05 8.64 21.41
CA LYS A 124 -6.11 7.69 21.76
C LYS A 124 -7.35 8.40 22.34
N HIS A 125 -8.16 8.95 21.48
CA HIS A 125 -9.56 9.15 21.79
C HIS A 125 -10.23 7.81 21.54
N GLU A 126 -10.73 7.23 22.60
CA GLU A 126 -11.48 5.98 22.72
C GLU A 126 -12.02 5.50 21.38
N TYR A 127 -11.35 4.48 20.82
CA TYR A 127 -11.97 3.64 19.80
C TYR A 127 -13.22 3.03 20.42
N ASN A 128 -14.34 3.65 20.19
CA ASN A 128 -15.62 2.97 20.37
C ASN A 128 -15.57 1.71 19.54
N LYS A 129 -15.95 0.58 20.14
CA LYS A 129 -15.94 -0.75 19.54
C LYS A 129 -16.97 -0.94 18.42
N GLU A 130 -17.35 0.11 17.75
CA GLU A 130 -18.19 0.08 16.56
C GLU A 130 -17.24 -0.03 15.36
N GLY A 131 -17.40 -1.10 14.60
CA GLY A 131 -16.49 -1.44 13.51
C GLY A 131 -16.31 -0.25 12.55
N ILE A 132 -15.06 0.00 12.20
CA ILE A 132 -14.73 0.99 11.17
C ILE A 132 -15.51 0.59 9.92
N ASP A 133 -16.45 1.42 9.52
CA ASP A 133 -17.11 1.28 8.24
C ASP A 133 -16.11 1.66 7.14
N VAL A 134 -15.49 0.62 6.57
CA VAL A 134 -14.46 0.75 5.52
C VAL A 134 -14.98 1.56 4.33
N ASP A 135 -16.27 1.49 4.06
CA ASP A 135 -16.91 2.28 3.00
C ASP A 135 -16.91 3.78 3.31
N SER A 136 -17.17 4.16 4.56
CA SER A 136 -17.13 5.56 4.99
C SER A 136 -15.72 6.13 4.97
N GLU A 137 -14.73 5.36 5.39
CA GLU A 137 -13.31 5.80 5.37
C GLU A 137 -12.77 5.93 3.94
N MET A 138 -13.25 5.07 3.03
CA MET A 138 -12.93 5.13 1.61
C MET A 138 -13.58 6.34 0.93
N ASP A 139 -14.80 6.68 1.29
CA ASP A 139 -15.50 7.88 0.82
C ASP A 139 -14.79 9.16 1.28
N ASP A 140 -14.34 9.21 2.54
CA ASP A 140 -13.56 10.35 3.06
C ASP A 140 -12.23 10.53 2.32
N ILE A 141 -11.52 9.44 2.00
CA ILE A 141 -10.29 9.48 1.20
C ILE A 141 -10.59 9.94 -0.23
N ILE A 142 -11.66 9.46 -0.83
CA ILE A 142 -12.10 9.86 -2.17
C ILE A 142 -12.41 11.37 -2.18
N ASP A 143 -13.13 11.87 -1.19
CA ASP A 143 -13.48 13.29 -1.08
C ASP A 143 -12.24 14.18 -0.87
N GLN A 144 -11.28 13.75 -0.08
CA GLN A 144 -10.01 14.45 0.10
C GLN A 144 -9.20 14.49 -1.21
N LEU A 145 -9.18 13.38 -1.97
CA LEU A 145 -8.52 13.32 -3.28
C LEU A 145 -9.21 14.20 -4.33
N HIS A 146 -10.54 14.31 -4.29
CA HIS A 146 -11.30 15.23 -5.14
C HIS A 146 -11.00 16.72 -4.84
N GLY A 147 -10.69 17.04 -3.58
CA GLY A 147 -10.26 18.38 -3.15
C GLY A 147 -8.81 18.72 -3.47
N ALA A 148 -8.00 17.74 -3.82
CA ALA A 148 -6.60 17.91 -4.15
C ALA A 148 -6.40 18.37 -5.62
N SER A 149 -5.16 18.80 -5.95
CA SER A 149 -4.78 19.29 -7.30
C SER A 149 -5.18 18.32 -8.43
N ASP A 150 -5.24 18.82 -9.66
CA ASP A 150 -5.64 18.03 -10.86
C ASP A 150 -4.84 16.74 -11.07
N LYS A 151 -3.62 16.65 -10.52
CA LYS A 151 -2.84 15.41 -10.47
C LYS A 151 -3.55 14.29 -9.69
N HIS A 152 -4.27 14.62 -8.63
CA HIS A 152 -4.96 13.64 -7.78
C HIS A 152 -6.39 13.31 -8.26
N LYS A 153 -7.01 14.16 -9.08
CA LYS A 153 -8.37 13.89 -9.60
C LYS A 153 -8.46 12.60 -10.41
N LYS A 154 -7.44 12.29 -11.21
CA LYS A 154 -7.40 11.04 -11.97
C LYS A 154 -7.33 9.80 -11.06
N GLN A 155 -6.61 9.89 -9.94
CA GLN A 155 -6.49 8.79 -8.98
C GLN A 155 -7.80 8.57 -8.22
N ALA A 156 -8.45 9.65 -7.77
CA ALA A 156 -9.76 9.57 -7.13
C ALA A 156 -10.80 8.93 -8.06
N HIS A 157 -10.82 9.32 -9.33
CA HIS A 157 -11.74 8.76 -10.32
C HIS A 157 -11.52 7.25 -10.52
N ARG A 158 -10.26 6.79 -10.54
CA ARG A 158 -9.96 5.36 -10.62
C ARG A 158 -10.43 4.60 -9.38
N LEU A 159 -10.25 5.18 -8.18
CA LEU A 159 -10.72 4.57 -6.93
C LEU A 159 -12.24 4.47 -6.87
N THR A 160 -12.94 5.48 -7.38
CA THR A 160 -14.41 5.46 -7.50
C THR A 160 -14.87 4.31 -8.41
N SER A 161 -14.23 4.17 -9.58
CA SER A 161 -14.58 3.07 -10.52
C SER A 161 -14.33 1.68 -9.92
N LEU A 162 -13.34 1.53 -9.03
CA LEU A 162 -13.08 0.28 -8.32
C LEU A 162 -14.14 -0.05 -7.28
N LYS A 163 -14.59 0.96 -6.55
CA LYS A 163 -15.65 0.79 -5.55
C LYS A 163 -16.94 0.25 -6.19
N GLU A 164 -17.24 0.65 -7.43
CA GLU A 164 -18.40 0.18 -8.18
C GLU A 164 -18.27 -1.26 -8.69
N GLN A 165 -17.05 -1.83 -8.71
CA GLN A 165 -16.75 -3.19 -9.18
C GLN A 165 -16.60 -4.21 -8.05
N MET A 166 -16.52 -3.74 -6.79
CA MET A 166 -16.42 -4.58 -5.59
C MET A 166 -17.78 -4.82 -4.98
#